data_ec1e6930d910b351f91279f66277c26d
#
_entry.id   ec1e6930d910b351f91279f66277c26d
#
_cell.length_a   1.000
_cell.length_b   1.000
_cell.length_c   1.000
_cell.angle_alpha   90.00
_cell.angle_beta   90.00
_cell.angle_gamma   90.00
#
_symmetry.space_group_name_H-M   'P 1'
#
loop_
_entity.id
_entity.type
_entity.pdbx_description
1 polymer ?
#
loop_
_entity_poly.entity_id
_entity_poly.type
_entity_poly.pdbx_seq_one_letter_code
_entity_poly.pdbx_strand_id
1 'polypeptide(L)'
;RAWINENLMATLTHISQESYTSGSWDHQPDTLGDLKTSRIKDEFTDDEWDQTSLTLEGNIGESSFTYAGTFFDRDVRYLWDYNDYVEYYSLDAVGVNGFGYASYYTCDYYSYYYYGTYDCNNPTMWADYSLSMERDTHELRFSGGVEGDKVQWLIGVFYDKLENPYQYTYKWPGLQDEWSNGSFGGTGIAGREGIWWDADNLRKDETKAVYGEAIISLNENTDLTVGLRAFDSKLTFDAKDGYFGGYGIDYYGHEANRTEKDSGISPKLAISRTLENDALLYFNFSQGYRPAGTNRTNKNSDSAPLYYDSDELNNYEVGYKYSNSDGTQRFNIAGYMMDWKDMQTAVYDRDLATIQFNTNIGDARITGVELDWTIITDNGFFIVLGASLIDPKLEEDFVLNGVVQATSGTQLANVAKQKASIAINKEFSFAGRNAYWDLNLSRTGKRESSITNPVNQPAYTLGSFSSTLEGENWDGTLYIDNISDERAVIWEYQGFRPETKFTNRPREIGIRLKYKL
;
A
#
# COMPACT_ATOMS: atom_id res chain seq x y z
N ARG A 1 5.36 -24.06 -20.24
CA ARG A 1 6.31 -23.47 -21.19
C ARG A 1 6.50 -24.42 -22.36
N ALA A 2 6.33 -23.95 -23.60
CA ALA A 2 6.44 -24.75 -24.81
C ALA A 2 7.10 -23.95 -25.95
N TRP A 3 7.97 -24.61 -26.70
CA TRP A 3 8.43 -24.09 -27.99
C TRP A 3 7.38 -24.39 -29.07
N ILE A 4 6.87 -23.34 -29.70
CA ILE A 4 5.94 -23.46 -30.81
C ILE A 4 6.72 -23.81 -32.10
N ASN A 5 7.90 -23.21 -32.27
CA ASN A 5 8.91 -23.50 -33.27
C ASN A 5 10.29 -23.03 -32.77
N GLU A 6 11.32 -23.14 -33.64
CA GLU A 6 12.71 -22.77 -33.28
C GLU A 6 12.89 -21.31 -32.83
N ASN A 7 12.01 -20.42 -33.22
CA ASN A 7 12.10 -18.98 -32.99
C ASN A 7 10.99 -18.43 -32.10
N LEU A 8 10.05 -19.27 -31.65
CA LEU A 8 8.89 -18.81 -30.85
C LEU A 8 8.63 -19.71 -29.67
N MET A 9 8.66 -19.13 -28.49
CA MET A 9 8.33 -19.77 -27.22
C MET A 9 7.07 -19.17 -26.64
N ALA A 10 6.20 -20.02 -26.10
CA ALA A 10 5.03 -19.62 -25.33
C ALA A 10 5.16 -20.10 -23.88
N THR A 11 4.87 -19.22 -22.95
CA THR A 11 4.75 -19.54 -21.52
C THR A 11 3.35 -19.17 -21.06
N LEU A 12 2.60 -20.15 -20.57
CA LEU A 12 1.33 -19.93 -19.90
C LEU A 12 1.54 -20.15 -18.40
N THR A 13 1.12 -19.18 -17.61
CA THR A 13 1.16 -19.24 -16.14
C THR A 13 -0.23 -19.01 -15.62
N HIS A 14 -0.66 -19.83 -14.68
CA HIS A 14 -1.89 -19.63 -13.92
C HIS A 14 -1.57 -19.73 -12.44
N ILE A 15 -2.05 -18.77 -11.67
CA ILE A 15 -1.89 -18.70 -10.21
C ILE A 15 -3.27 -18.47 -9.63
N SER A 16 -3.64 -19.26 -8.64
CA SER A 16 -4.86 -19.11 -7.85
C SER A 16 -4.47 -19.05 -6.37
N GLN A 17 -5.09 -18.15 -5.63
CA GLN A 17 -4.86 -18.01 -4.20
C GLN A 17 -6.17 -17.73 -3.48
N GLU A 18 -6.37 -18.42 -2.40
CA GLU A 18 -7.38 -18.20 -1.39
C GLU A 18 -6.71 -17.84 -0.05
N SER A 19 -7.20 -16.84 0.66
CA SER A 19 -6.74 -16.52 2.00
C SER A 19 -7.86 -16.05 2.91
N TYR A 20 -7.88 -16.54 4.13
CA TYR A 20 -8.81 -16.10 5.17
C TYR A 20 -8.03 -15.61 6.38
N THR A 21 -8.36 -14.41 6.85
CA THR A 21 -7.78 -13.82 8.06
C THR A 21 -8.89 -13.46 9.03
N SER A 22 -8.81 -13.94 10.27
CA SER A 22 -9.71 -13.55 11.35
C SER A 22 -9.10 -12.42 12.18
N GLY A 23 -9.84 -11.33 12.35
CA GLY A 23 -9.41 -10.16 13.12
C GLY A 23 -8.34 -9.32 12.42
N SER A 24 -7.90 -8.28 13.11
CA SER A 24 -6.81 -7.41 12.70
C SER A 24 -5.63 -7.49 13.68
N TRP A 25 -4.44 -7.09 13.23
CA TRP A 25 -3.19 -7.18 14.01
C TRP A 25 -2.99 -5.90 14.84
N ASP A 26 -4.03 -5.47 15.52
CA ASP A 26 -4.05 -4.28 16.34
C ASP A 26 -4.29 -4.61 17.82
N HIS A 27 -3.88 -3.70 18.68
CA HIS A 27 -4.13 -3.76 20.11
C HIS A 27 -4.31 -2.36 20.70
N GLN A 28 -4.87 -2.29 21.90
CA GLN A 28 -5.08 -1.07 22.66
C GLN A 28 -4.27 -1.15 23.98
N PRO A 29 -2.92 -1.01 23.90
CA PRO A 29 -2.04 -1.29 25.03
C PRO A 29 -2.22 -0.33 26.20
N ASP A 30 -2.62 0.91 25.93
CA ASP A 30 -2.73 1.96 26.92
C ASP A 30 -4.03 1.84 27.75
N THR A 31 -5.07 1.22 27.20
CA THR A 31 -6.40 1.06 27.85
C THR A 31 -6.71 -0.37 28.25
N LEU A 32 -6.47 -1.34 27.37
CA LEU A 32 -6.85 -2.74 27.59
C LEU A 32 -5.65 -3.63 27.95
N GLY A 33 -4.42 -3.17 27.66
CA GLY A 33 -3.19 -3.91 27.90
C GLY A 33 -2.64 -4.58 26.64
N ASP A 34 -1.46 -5.18 26.79
CA ASP A 34 -0.70 -5.76 25.69
C ASP A 34 -1.48 -6.86 24.94
N LEU A 35 -1.48 -6.78 23.61
CA LEU A 35 -2.13 -7.72 22.68
C LEU A 35 -3.63 -7.93 22.92
N LYS A 36 -4.29 -6.92 23.48
CA LYS A 36 -5.73 -6.93 23.69
C LYS A 36 -6.40 -5.85 22.87
N THR A 37 -7.57 -6.17 22.33
CA THR A 37 -8.44 -5.27 21.59
C THR A 37 -9.89 -5.50 22.02
N SER A 38 -10.72 -4.47 21.91
CA SER A 38 -12.16 -4.58 22.11
C SER A 38 -12.84 -4.79 20.76
N ARG A 39 -13.55 -5.89 20.61
CA ARG A 39 -14.39 -6.19 19.46
C ARG A 39 -15.68 -6.81 19.92
N ILE A 40 -16.80 -6.26 19.48
CA ILE A 40 -18.14 -6.81 19.74
C ILE A 40 -18.53 -7.75 18.61
N LYS A 41 -18.06 -7.45 17.39
CA LYS A 41 -18.28 -8.26 16.20
C LYS A 41 -16.98 -8.91 15.75
N ASP A 42 -17.06 -10.22 15.44
CA ASP A 42 -15.91 -10.92 14.85
C ASP A 42 -15.58 -10.32 13.49
N GLU A 43 -14.32 -9.91 13.33
CA GLU A 43 -13.79 -9.36 12.09
C GLU A 43 -13.18 -10.47 11.24
N PHE A 44 -13.25 -10.31 9.93
CA PHE A 44 -12.57 -11.20 8.99
C PHE A 44 -12.26 -10.49 7.67
N THR A 45 -11.30 -11.03 6.95
CA THR A 45 -11.03 -10.76 5.54
C THR A 45 -10.96 -12.10 4.81
N ASP A 46 -11.74 -12.24 3.76
CA ASP A 46 -11.76 -13.34 2.83
C ASP A 46 -11.33 -12.81 1.46
N ASP A 47 -10.28 -13.38 0.88
CA ASP A 47 -9.60 -12.82 -0.30
C ASP A 47 -9.24 -13.97 -1.25
N GLU A 48 -9.88 -13.99 -2.41
CA GLU A 48 -9.67 -14.96 -3.48
C GLU A 48 -9.23 -14.24 -4.75
N TRP A 49 -8.23 -14.76 -5.43
CA TRP A 49 -7.83 -14.23 -6.72
C TRP A 49 -7.20 -15.26 -7.65
N ASP A 50 -7.39 -15.03 -8.94
CA ASP A 50 -6.83 -15.79 -10.03
C ASP A 50 -6.06 -14.88 -10.99
N GLN A 51 -4.91 -15.34 -11.45
CA GLN A 51 -4.13 -14.67 -12.50
C GLN A 51 -3.73 -15.66 -13.58
N THR A 52 -4.08 -15.34 -14.81
CA THR A 52 -3.62 -16.09 -15.99
C THR A 52 -2.76 -15.18 -16.87
N SER A 53 -1.54 -15.59 -17.15
CA SER A 53 -0.60 -14.83 -17.98
C SER A 53 -0.12 -15.65 -19.16
N LEU A 54 -0.12 -15.06 -20.35
CA LEU A 54 0.48 -15.60 -21.57
C LEU A 54 1.66 -14.72 -21.98
N THR A 55 2.83 -15.31 -22.06
CA THR A 55 4.02 -14.67 -22.64
C THR A 55 4.42 -15.38 -23.91
N LEU A 56 4.57 -14.61 -24.99
CA LEU A 56 5.14 -15.07 -26.27
C LEU A 56 6.47 -14.36 -26.48
N GLU A 57 7.53 -15.14 -26.64
CA GLU A 57 8.88 -14.63 -26.88
C GLU A 57 9.41 -15.20 -28.18
N GLY A 58 9.93 -14.35 -29.05
CA GLY A 58 10.42 -14.81 -30.33
C GLY A 58 11.41 -13.88 -30.99
N ASN A 59 12.03 -14.36 -32.06
CA ASN A 59 12.99 -13.61 -32.86
C ASN A 59 12.47 -13.35 -34.26
N ILE A 60 12.72 -12.13 -34.76
CA ILE A 60 12.42 -11.69 -36.12
C ILE A 60 13.73 -11.12 -36.70
N GLY A 61 14.47 -11.94 -37.45
CA GLY A 61 15.81 -11.59 -37.91
C GLY A 61 16.76 -11.45 -36.69
N GLU A 62 17.43 -10.29 -36.59
CA GLU A 62 18.33 -9.94 -35.46
C GLU A 62 17.62 -9.27 -34.29
N SER A 63 16.31 -9.08 -34.35
CA SER A 63 15.51 -8.45 -33.32
C SER A 63 14.69 -9.50 -32.58
N SER A 64 14.40 -9.25 -31.32
CA SER A 64 13.48 -10.06 -30.53
C SER A 64 12.17 -9.31 -30.29
N PHE A 65 11.11 -10.06 -30.07
CA PHE A 65 9.85 -9.52 -29.59
C PHE A 65 9.37 -10.29 -28.36
N THR A 66 8.65 -9.58 -27.51
CA THR A 66 7.94 -10.17 -26.39
C THR A 66 6.53 -9.60 -26.36
N TYR A 67 5.54 -10.48 -26.33
CA TYR A 67 4.18 -10.15 -25.96
C TYR A 67 3.91 -10.73 -24.57
N ALA A 68 3.35 -9.92 -23.67
CA ALA A 68 2.87 -10.34 -22.38
C ALA A 68 1.42 -9.88 -22.20
N GLY A 69 0.50 -10.84 -21.99
CA GLY A 69 -0.90 -10.59 -21.67
C GLY A 69 -1.23 -11.21 -20.32
N THR A 70 -1.92 -10.46 -19.46
CA THR A 70 -2.32 -10.92 -18.11
C THR A 70 -3.77 -10.58 -17.88
N PHE A 71 -4.52 -11.57 -17.40
CA PHE A 71 -5.89 -11.45 -16.92
C PHE A 71 -5.88 -11.74 -15.43
N PHE A 72 -6.40 -10.82 -14.65
CA PHE A 72 -6.45 -10.89 -13.20
C PHE A 72 -7.87 -10.66 -12.74
N ASP A 73 -8.35 -11.55 -11.88
CA ASP A 73 -9.65 -11.47 -11.23
C ASP A 73 -9.47 -11.65 -9.72
N ARG A 74 -10.11 -10.82 -8.91
CA ARG A 74 -10.03 -10.87 -7.45
C ARG A 74 -11.33 -10.47 -6.81
N ASP A 75 -11.76 -11.26 -5.86
CA ASP A 75 -12.88 -10.97 -4.96
C ASP A 75 -12.39 -10.86 -3.52
N VAL A 76 -12.78 -9.79 -2.84
CA VAL A 76 -12.47 -9.59 -1.42
C VAL A 76 -13.74 -9.26 -0.68
N ARG A 77 -13.95 -9.94 0.42
CA ARG A 77 -14.97 -9.60 1.39
C ARG A 77 -14.33 -9.41 2.76
N TYR A 78 -14.67 -8.33 3.45
CA TYR A 78 -14.24 -8.12 4.82
C TYR A 78 -15.32 -7.49 5.68
N LEU A 79 -15.33 -7.88 6.94
CA LEU A 79 -16.20 -7.36 7.96
C LEU A 79 -15.36 -6.71 9.05
N TRP A 80 -15.70 -5.46 9.37
CA TRP A 80 -15.08 -4.72 10.45
C TRP A 80 -16.07 -4.36 11.53
N ASP A 81 -15.67 -4.54 12.78
CA ASP A 81 -16.34 -3.97 13.92
C ASP A 81 -16.26 -2.44 13.86
N TYR A 82 -17.39 -1.76 13.92
CA TYR A 82 -17.48 -0.31 13.81
C TYR A 82 -18.08 0.34 15.07
N ASN A 83 -18.06 -0.38 16.20
CA ASN A 83 -18.63 0.09 17.47
C ASN A 83 -17.90 1.31 18.03
N ASP A 84 -16.62 1.48 17.73
CA ASP A 84 -15.86 2.65 18.18
C ASP A 84 -16.34 3.95 17.55
N TYR A 85 -16.89 3.90 16.34
CA TYR A 85 -17.60 5.05 15.75
C TYR A 85 -18.77 5.47 16.63
N VAL A 86 -19.57 4.51 17.05
CA VAL A 86 -20.75 4.75 17.90
C VAL A 86 -20.30 5.27 19.26
N GLU A 87 -19.29 4.65 19.87
CA GLU A 87 -18.75 5.04 21.17
C GLU A 87 -18.15 6.46 21.12
N TYR A 88 -17.33 6.75 20.12
CA TYR A 88 -16.70 8.06 19.95
C TYR A 88 -17.73 9.19 19.92
N TYR A 89 -18.74 9.10 19.06
CA TYR A 89 -19.78 10.12 18.97
C TYR A 89 -20.72 10.13 20.18
N SER A 90 -20.82 9.04 20.91
CA SER A 90 -21.58 9.00 22.17
C SER A 90 -20.91 9.77 23.29
N LEU A 91 -19.57 9.78 23.33
CA LEU A 91 -18.80 10.54 24.32
C LEU A 91 -18.84 12.05 24.04
N ASP A 92 -18.73 12.46 22.78
CA ASP A 92 -18.77 13.88 22.41
C ASP A 92 -20.16 14.52 22.58
N ALA A 93 -21.23 13.75 22.43
CA ALA A 93 -22.62 14.24 22.54
C ALA A 93 -23.11 14.41 23.98
N VAL A 94 -22.34 14.09 25.01
CA VAL A 94 -22.71 14.23 26.43
C VAL A 94 -22.95 15.71 26.85
N GLY A 95 -22.61 16.68 26.02
CA GLY A 95 -22.83 18.11 26.28
C GLY A 95 -24.30 18.60 26.14
N VAL A 96 -25.20 17.86 25.51
CA VAL A 96 -26.58 18.26 25.26
C VAL A 96 -27.55 17.21 25.81
N ASN A 97 -28.01 17.41 27.02
CA ASN A 97 -29.06 16.62 27.72
C ASN A 97 -28.71 15.17 28.09
N GLY A 98 -27.45 14.75 28.14
CA GLY A 98 -27.04 13.40 28.53
C GLY A 98 -27.38 12.30 27.51
N PHE A 99 -27.73 12.67 26.28
CA PHE A 99 -27.98 11.78 25.16
C PHE A 99 -26.72 11.61 24.33
N GLY A 100 -26.09 10.45 24.39
CA GLY A 100 -25.03 10.09 23.46
C GLY A 100 -25.58 9.81 22.05
N TYR A 101 -24.72 9.90 21.05
CA TYR A 101 -25.06 9.65 19.63
C TYR A 101 -25.76 8.29 19.40
N ALA A 102 -25.25 7.24 20.05
CA ALA A 102 -25.87 5.91 19.98
C ALA A 102 -27.29 5.92 20.56
N SER A 103 -27.49 6.56 21.71
CA SER A 103 -28.81 6.63 22.35
C SER A 103 -29.82 7.38 21.50
N TYR A 104 -29.36 8.42 20.78
CA TYR A 104 -30.23 9.19 19.89
C TYR A 104 -30.82 8.35 18.76
N TYR A 105 -30.05 7.41 18.20
CA TYR A 105 -30.50 6.60 17.06
C TYR A 105 -31.06 5.23 17.44
N THR A 106 -30.78 4.73 18.65
CA THR A 106 -31.17 3.39 19.07
C THR A 106 -32.16 3.36 20.22
N CYS A 107 -32.40 4.47 20.90
CA CYS A 107 -33.32 4.52 22.04
C CYS A 107 -34.61 5.25 21.70
N ASP A 108 -35.73 4.79 22.28
CA ASP A 108 -37.01 5.47 22.15
C ASP A 108 -37.03 6.77 22.95
N TYR A 109 -37.01 7.91 22.24
CA TYR A 109 -37.07 9.24 22.83
C TYR A 109 -38.38 9.51 23.57
N TYR A 110 -39.51 8.93 23.11
CA TYR A 110 -40.80 9.10 23.74
C TYR A 110 -40.86 8.43 25.10
N SER A 111 -40.27 7.25 25.27
CA SER A 111 -40.16 6.57 26.54
C SER A 111 -39.41 7.39 27.57
N TYR A 112 -38.32 8.08 27.19
CA TYR A 112 -37.63 8.98 28.08
C TYR A 112 -38.48 10.19 28.48
N TYR A 113 -39.12 10.84 27.51
CA TYR A 113 -39.90 12.05 27.74
C TYR A 113 -41.13 11.79 28.65
N TYR A 114 -41.79 10.65 28.50
CA TYR A 114 -43.02 10.32 29.26
C TYR A 114 -42.77 9.49 30.50
N TYR A 115 -41.77 8.64 30.53
CA TYR A 115 -41.55 7.67 31.62
C TYR A 115 -40.20 7.82 32.34
N GLY A 116 -39.31 8.66 31.85
CA GLY A 116 -37.97 8.87 32.41
C GLY A 116 -37.01 7.67 32.26
N THR A 117 -37.36 6.71 31.45
CA THR A 117 -36.59 5.50 31.16
C THR A 117 -36.37 5.35 29.67
N TYR A 118 -35.14 4.95 29.28
CA TYR A 118 -34.83 4.64 27.88
C TYR A 118 -35.08 3.17 27.62
N ASP A 119 -35.86 2.86 26.57
CA ASP A 119 -35.88 1.55 25.95
C ASP A 119 -34.96 1.63 24.72
N CYS A 120 -33.82 0.96 24.81
CA CYS A 120 -32.77 1.08 23.80
C CYS A 120 -32.53 -0.27 23.14
N ASN A 121 -32.48 -0.28 21.82
CA ASN A 121 -32.06 -1.42 21.03
C ASN A 121 -30.54 -1.59 21.09
N ASN A 122 -30.04 -2.72 20.57
CA ASN A 122 -28.62 -3.03 20.53
C ASN A 122 -27.83 -1.97 19.69
N PRO A 123 -26.88 -1.23 20.29
CA PRO A 123 -26.11 -0.21 19.57
C PRO A 123 -24.97 -0.77 18.70
N THR A 124 -24.85 -2.09 18.59
CA THR A 124 -23.74 -2.72 17.85
C THR A 124 -23.78 -2.34 16.38
N MET A 125 -22.67 -1.81 15.90
CA MET A 125 -22.46 -1.40 14.51
C MET A 125 -21.27 -2.12 13.88
N TRP A 126 -21.40 -2.52 12.63
CA TRP A 126 -20.32 -3.08 11.85
C TRP A 126 -20.39 -2.67 10.38
N ALA A 127 -19.28 -2.77 9.68
CA ALA A 127 -19.18 -2.50 8.26
C ALA A 127 -18.90 -3.80 7.50
N ASP A 128 -19.71 -4.09 6.50
CA ASP A 128 -19.59 -5.22 5.58
C ASP A 128 -19.16 -4.65 4.22
N TYR A 129 -18.02 -5.11 3.71
CA TYR A 129 -17.40 -4.63 2.49
C TYR A 129 -17.25 -5.78 1.51
N SER A 130 -17.55 -5.53 0.25
CA SER A 130 -17.20 -6.40 -0.86
C SER A 130 -16.57 -5.58 -1.97
N LEU A 131 -15.52 -6.10 -2.54
CA LEU A 131 -14.89 -5.52 -3.72
C LEU A 131 -14.48 -6.63 -4.68
N SER A 132 -14.68 -6.37 -5.97
CA SER A 132 -14.13 -7.19 -7.05
C SER A 132 -13.15 -6.36 -7.87
N MET A 133 -12.22 -7.02 -8.53
CA MET A 133 -11.24 -6.37 -9.38
C MET A 133 -10.97 -7.24 -10.60
N GLU A 134 -11.34 -6.75 -11.77
CA GLU A 134 -10.99 -7.36 -13.05
C GLU A 134 -9.95 -6.47 -13.73
N ARG A 135 -8.80 -7.06 -14.13
CA ARG A 135 -7.74 -6.31 -14.79
C ARG A 135 -7.16 -7.06 -15.98
N ASP A 136 -7.14 -6.38 -17.11
CA ASP A 136 -6.53 -6.82 -18.36
C ASP A 136 -5.31 -5.97 -18.66
N THR A 137 -4.14 -6.61 -18.78
CA THR A 137 -2.88 -5.92 -19.11
C THR A 137 -2.25 -6.57 -20.33
N HIS A 138 -1.85 -5.76 -21.30
CA HIS A 138 -1.19 -6.20 -22.52
C HIS A 138 0.03 -5.35 -22.83
N GLU A 139 1.13 -6.00 -23.12
CA GLU A 139 2.36 -5.35 -23.54
C GLU A 139 2.94 -6.08 -24.76
N LEU A 140 3.32 -5.31 -25.77
CA LEU A 140 4.09 -5.81 -26.91
C LEU A 140 5.35 -4.94 -27.05
N ARG A 141 6.50 -5.58 -27.01
CA ARG A 141 7.79 -4.90 -27.15
C ARG A 141 8.68 -5.59 -28.17
N PHE A 142 9.50 -4.79 -28.81
CA PHE A 142 10.56 -5.21 -29.73
C PHE A 142 11.88 -4.68 -29.20
N SER A 143 12.93 -5.47 -29.32
CA SER A 143 14.27 -5.06 -28.95
C SER A 143 15.28 -5.56 -29.96
N GLY A 144 16.37 -4.83 -30.09
CA GLY A 144 17.48 -5.16 -30.99
C GLY A 144 18.80 -4.64 -30.48
N GLY A 145 19.88 -5.13 -31.09
CA GLY A 145 21.24 -4.97 -30.60
C GLY A 145 21.57 -5.98 -29.50
N VAL A 146 22.82 -6.44 -29.50
CA VAL A 146 23.39 -7.34 -28.48
C VAL A 146 24.47 -6.62 -27.70
N GLU A 147 24.89 -7.19 -26.56
CA GLU A 147 26.01 -6.67 -25.79
C GLU A 147 27.26 -6.55 -26.69
N GLY A 148 27.86 -5.34 -26.69
CA GLY A 148 28.99 -4.98 -27.56
C GLY A 148 28.58 -4.20 -28.80
N ASP A 149 27.31 -4.14 -29.16
CA ASP A 149 26.83 -3.25 -30.22
C ASP A 149 26.88 -1.79 -29.77
N LYS A 150 27.07 -0.90 -30.76
CA LYS A 150 27.09 0.54 -30.51
C LYS A 150 25.76 1.07 -29.98
N VAL A 151 24.65 0.42 -30.35
CA VAL A 151 23.30 0.80 -29.93
C VAL A 151 22.49 -0.46 -29.66
N GLN A 152 21.94 -0.54 -28.46
CA GLN A 152 20.87 -1.46 -28.11
C GLN A 152 19.59 -0.64 -27.93
N TRP A 153 18.47 -1.17 -28.37
CA TRP A 153 17.20 -0.44 -28.33
C TRP A 153 16.02 -1.32 -27.99
N LEU A 154 15.00 -0.70 -27.41
CA LEU A 154 13.73 -1.28 -27.10
C LEU A 154 12.62 -0.29 -27.43
N ILE A 155 11.54 -0.75 -28.07
CA ILE A 155 10.31 -0.01 -28.27
C ILE A 155 9.12 -0.88 -27.87
N GLY A 156 8.07 -0.28 -27.32
CA GLY A 156 6.90 -1.04 -26.90
C GLY A 156 5.63 -0.23 -26.86
N VAL A 157 4.53 -0.98 -26.82
CA VAL A 157 3.19 -0.46 -26.57
C VAL A 157 2.59 -1.19 -25.37
N PHE A 158 1.82 -0.46 -24.59
CA PHE A 158 1.22 -0.93 -23.36
C PHE A 158 -0.26 -0.55 -23.31
N TYR A 159 -1.08 -1.47 -22.84
CA TYR A 159 -2.49 -1.27 -22.55
C TYR A 159 -2.83 -1.91 -21.21
N ASP A 160 -3.57 -1.19 -20.39
CA ASP A 160 -4.06 -1.65 -19.10
C ASP A 160 -5.48 -1.16 -18.88
N LYS A 161 -6.35 -2.06 -18.44
CA LYS A 161 -7.73 -1.77 -18.08
C LYS A 161 -8.05 -2.43 -16.77
N LEU A 162 -8.57 -1.65 -15.83
CA LEU A 162 -9.05 -2.09 -14.53
C LEU A 162 -10.52 -1.74 -14.40
N GLU A 163 -11.35 -2.71 -13.97
CA GLU A 163 -12.70 -2.49 -13.46
C GLU A 163 -12.75 -2.95 -12.02
N ASN A 164 -13.22 -2.07 -11.12
CA ASN A 164 -13.27 -2.34 -9.69
C ASN A 164 -14.62 -1.88 -9.13
N PRO A 165 -15.66 -2.72 -9.18
CA PRO A 165 -16.87 -2.53 -8.39
C PRO A 165 -16.58 -2.77 -6.92
N TYR A 166 -17.10 -1.93 -6.05
CA TYR A 166 -17.00 -2.13 -4.61
C TYR A 166 -18.20 -1.55 -3.87
N GLN A 167 -18.64 -2.30 -2.87
CA GLN A 167 -19.78 -1.94 -2.02
C GLN A 167 -19.35 -1.94 -0.56
N TYR A 168 -19.91 -1.04 0.23
CA TYR A 168 -19.84 -1.12 1.66
C TYR A 168 -21.17 -0.73 2.30
N THR A 169 -21.54 -1.53 3.29
CA THR A 169 -22.78 -1.38 4.03
C THR A 169 -22.47 -1.30 5.52
N TYR A 170 -22.77 -0.15 6.13
CA TYR A 170 -22.69 0.01 7.57
C TYR A 170 -24.02 -0.44 8.18
N LYS A 171 -23.97 -1.52 8.97
CA LYS A 171 -25.14 -2.15 9.58
C LYS A 171 -25.24 -1.78 11.04
N TRP A 172 -26.41 -1.33 11.42
CA TRP A 172 -26.75 -0.95 12.77
C TRP A 172 -28.12 -1.53 13.14
N PRO A 173 -28.20 -2.80 13.57
CA PRO A 173 -29.48 -3.49 13.83
C PRO A 173 -30.35 -2.84 14.90
N GLY A 174 -29.75 -2.12 15.84
CA GLY A 174 -30.47 -1.35 16.85
C GLY A 174 -31.06 -0.03 16.38
N LEU A 175 -30.86 0.33 15.10
CA LEU A 175 -31.45 1.53 14.53
C LEU A 175 -32.97 1.41 14.62
N GLN A 176 -33.64 2.41 15.21
CA GLN A 176 -35.09 2.36 15.41
C GLN A 176 -35.82 2.27 14.08
N ASP A 177 -36.89 1.48 14.04
CA ASP A 177 -37.75 1.32 12.85
C ASP A 177 -38.31 2.66 12.37
N GLU A 178 -38.55 3.58 13.28
CA GLU A 178 -38.99 4.95 12.97
C GLU A 178 -37.99 5.75 12.15
N TRP A 179 -36.70 5.53 12.36
CA TRP A 179 -35.63 6.12 11.57
C TRP A 179 -35.43 5.36 10.26
N SER A 180 -35.47 4.04 10.29
CA SER A 180 -35.32 3.20 9.12
C SER A 180 -36.55 3.25 8.19
N ASN A 181 -37.73 3.55 8.71
CA ASN A 181 -39.01 3.62 7.97
C ASN A 181 -39.43 5.07 7.60
N GLY A 182 -38.59 6.09 7.89
CA GLY A 182 -38.88 7.44 7.49
C GLY A 182 -39.89 8.21 8.32
N SER A 183 -40.23 7.75 9.51
CA SER A 183 -41.25 8.39 10.38
C SER A 183 -40.87 9.79 10.86
N PHE A 184 -39.57 10.13 10.86
CA PHE A 184 -39.06 11.49 11.13
C PHE A 184 -38.75 12.30 9.85
N GLY A 185 -39.40 11.99 8.72
CA GLY A 185 -39.23 12.71 7.46
C GLY A 185 -38.21 12.11 6.52
N GLY A 186 -37.64 10.95 6.84
CA GLY A 186 -36.85 10.14 5.93
C GLY A 186 -37.74 9.17 5.15
N THR A 187 -37.46 8.97 3.88
CA THR A 187 -38.08 7.91 3.07
C THR A 187 -37.37 6.61 3.35
N GLY A 188 -37.69 5.95 4.47
CA GLY A 188 -37.17 4.60 4.75
C GLY A 188 -37.49 3.65 3.60
N ILE A 189 -36.50 2.87 3.17
CA ILE A 189 -36.71 1.88 2.10
C ILE A 189 -36.96 0.55 2.74
N ALA A 190 -38.18 0.01 2.49
CA ALA A 190 -38.56 -1.30 2.95
C ALA A 190 -37.54 -2.37 2.50
N GLY A 191 -37.15 -3.24 3.45
CA GLY A 191 -36.14 -4.28 3.21
C GLY A 191 -34.70 -3.86 3.46
N ARG A 192 -34.47 -2.66 4.04
CA ARG A 192 -33.15 -2.15 4.43
C ARG A 192 -33.08 -1.73 5.90
N GLU A 193 -33.84 -2.37 6.72
CA GLU A 193 -33.88 -2.16 8.16
C GLU A 193 -32.49 -2.41 8.76
N GLY A 194 -32.06 -1.53 9.66
CA GLY A 194 -30.75 -1.63 10.30
C GLY A 194 -29.54 -1.27 9.42
N ILE A 195 -29.74 -0.65 8.26
CA ILE A 195 -28.65 -0.09 7.46
C ILE A 195 -28.50 1.39 7.82
N TRP A 196 -27.31 1.75 8.31
CA TRP A 196 -26.96 3.13 8.62
C TRP A 196 -26.50 3.91 7.40
N TRP A 197 -25.63 3.29 6.63
CA TRP A 197 -25.07 3.90 5.40
C TRP A 197 -24.71 2.80 4.41
N ASP A 198 -24.90 3.07 3.13
CA ASP A 198 -24.63 2.13 2.04
C ASP A 198 -23.99 2.86 0.87
N ALA A 199 -23.06 2.21 0.19
CA ALA A 199 -22.43 2.73 -1.01
C ALA A 199 -22.19 1.63 -2.04
N ASP A 200 -22.47 1.97 -3.29
CA ASP A 200 -22.25 1.15 -4.48
C ASP A 200 -21.43 1.98 -5.47
N ASN A 201 -20.21 1.53 -5.75
CA ASN A 201 -19.26 2.27 -6.55
C ASN A 201 -18.65 1.39 -7.63
N LEU A 202 -18.37 2.00 -8.76
CA LEU A 202 -17.64 1.40 -9.85
C LEU A 202 -16.53 2.33 -10.31
N ARG A 203 -15.30 1.92 -10.11
CA ARG A 203 -14.12 2.58 -10.66
C ARG A 203 -13.61 1.82 -11.88
N LYS A 204 -13.32 2.55 -12.96
CA LYS A 204 -12.67 2.03 -14.16
C LYS A 204 -11.46 2.89 -14.49
N ASP A 205 -10.32 2.25 -14.65
CA ASP A 205 -9.08 2.89 -15.09
C ASP A 205 -8.66 2.28 -16.43
N GLU A 206 -8.29 3.10 -17.38
CA GLU A 206 -7.74 2.69 -18.66
C GLU A 206 -6.47 3.49 -18.94
N THR A 207 -5.36 2.79 -19.24
CA THR A 207 -4.08 3.41 -19.59
C THR A 207 -3.54 2.83 -20.87
N LYS A 208 -3.11 3.71 -21.78
CA LYS A 208 -2.40 3.39 -23.01
C LYS A 208 -1.06 4.07 -23.01
N ALA A 209 -0.02 3.39 -23.45
CA ALA A 209 1.29 4.02 -23.59
C ALA A 209 2.07 3.48 -24.77
N VAL A 210 2.94 4.33 -25.28
CA VAL A 210 4.02 3.96 -26.20
C VAL A 210 5.32 4.41 -25.55
N TYR A 211 6.35 3.58 -25.65
CA TYR A 211 7.64 3.89 -25.04
C TYR A 211 8.80 3.34 -25.86
N GLY A 212 9.97 3.91 -25.64
CA GLY A 212 11.21 3.43 -26.21
C GLY A 212 12.40 3.84 -25.36
N GLU A 213 13.45 3.03 -25.43
CA GLU A 213 14.73 3.26 -24.77
C GLU A 213 15.85 2.85 -25.70
N ALA A 214 16.95 3.62 -25.69
CA ALA A 214 18.17 3.27 -26.39
C ALA A 214 19.36 3.37 -25.42
N ILE A 215 20.22 2.36 -25.44
CA ILE A 215 21.53 2.35 -24.78
C ILE A 215 22.58 2.54 -25.86
N ILE A 216 23.36 3.60 -25.77
CA ILE A 216 24.34 4.02 -26.75
C ILE A 216 25.73 3.91 -26.11
N SER A 217 26.55 2.98 -26.57
CA SER A 217 27.95 2.87 -26.14
C SER A 217 28.77 4.00 -26.73
N LEU A 218 29.12 4.96 -25.87
CA LEU A 218 29.93 6.11 -26.24
C LEU A 218 31.42 5.72 -26.45
N ASN A 219 31.87 4.76 -25.67
CA ASN A 219 33.15 4.08 -25.77
C ASN A 219 33.07 2.73 -25.02
N GLU A 220 34.20 1.98 -24.96
CA GLU A 220 34.26 0.63 -24.38
C GLU A 220 33.79 0.56 -22.90
N ASN A 221 33.82 1.67 -22.17
CA ASN A 221 33.53 1.69 -20.74
C ASN A 221 32.41 2.67 -20.36
N THR A 222 31.71 3.29 -21.34
CA THR A 222 30.74 4.34 -21.03
C THR A 222 29.53 4.21 -21.90
N ASP A 223 28.36 4.06 -21.27
CA ASP A 223 27.07 3.96 -21.94
C ASP A 223 26.17 5.13 -21.57
N LEU A 224 25.42 5.61 -22.55
CA LEU A 224 24.36 6.61 -22.42
C LEU A 224 23.02 5.93 -22.67
N THR A 225 22.12 6.00 -21.72
CA THR A 225 20.74 5.52 -21.87
C THR A 225 19.80 6.71 -22.03
N VAL A 226 18.95 6.68 -23.05
CA VAL A 226 17.88 7.65 -23.28
C VAL A 226 16.56 6.91 -23.44
N GLY A 227 15.57 7.27 -22.67
CA GLY A 227 14.24 6.66 -22.69
C GLY A 227 13.13 7.71 -22.70
N LEU A 228 12.00 7.35 -23.29
CA LEU A 228 10.80 8.16 -23.32
C LEU A 228 9.56 7.26 -23.27
N ARG A 229 8.58 7.62 -22.46
CA ARG A 229 7.26 7.02 -22.41
C ARG A 229 6.21 8.12 -22.58
N ALA A 230 5.34 7.98 -23.57
CA ALA A 230 4.13 8.79 -23.71
C ALA A 230 2.92 7.94 -23.34
N PHE A 231 1.99 8.51 -22.59
CA PHE A 231 0.81 7.80 -22.08
C PHE A 231 -0.44 8.66 -22.17
N ASP A 232 -1.58 7.98 -22.21
CA ASP A 232 -2.93 8.52 -22.07
C ASP A 232 -3.65 7.66 -21.04
N SER A 233 -4.28 8.29 -20.06
CA SER A 233 -5.05 7.63 -19.01
C SER A 233 -6.44 8.20 -18.91
N LYS A 234 -7.40 7.33 -18.58
CA LYS A 234 -8.80 7.69 -18.35
C LYS A 234 -9.28 6.96 -17.10
N LEU A 235 -9.77 7.73 -16.14
CA LEU A 235 -10.46 7.24 -14.96
C LEU A 235 -11.94 7.57 -15.09
N THR A 236 -12.82 6.59 -14.88
CA THR A 236 -14.26 6.78 -14.75
C THR A 236 -14.68 6.29 -13.37
N PHE A 237 -15.49 7.08 -12.69
CA PHE A 237 -15.97 6.78 -11.34
C PHE A 237 -17.48 7.01 -11.29
N ASP A 238 -18.21 5.91 -11.13
CA ASP A 238 -19.65 5.90 -10.86
C ASP A 238 -19.84 5.55 -9.39
N ALA A 239 -20.50 6.42 -8.64
CA ALA A 239 -20.73 6.24 -7.22
C ALA A 239 -22.17 6.54 -6.86
N LYS A 240 -22.70 5.71 -5.94
CA LYS A 240 -23.97 5.93 -5.29
C LYS A 240 -23.82 5.69 -3.81
N ASP A 241 -24.08 6.67 -3.00
CA ASP A 241 -24.03 6.50 -1.56
C ASP A 241 -25.14 7.29 -0.83
N GLY A 242 -25.49 6.84 0.37
CA GLY A 242 -26.48 7.52 1.17
C GLY A 242 -26.64 6.98 2.57
N TYR A 243 -27.19 7.82 3.43
CA TYR A 243 -27.57 7.46 4.79
C TYR A 243 -29.00 6.96 4.83
N PHE A 244 -29.21 5.89 5.61
CA PHE A 244 -30.55 5.50 6.07
C PHE A 244 -30.92 6.30 7.31
N GLY A 245 -32.16 6.74 7.39
CA GLY A 245 -32.64 7.47 8.56
C GLY A 245 -32.14 8.90 8.68
N GLY A 246 -31.46 9.45 7.71
CA GLY A 246 -31.07 10.85 7.69
C GLY A 246 -32.18 11.75 7.15
N TYR A 247 -32.61 12.74 7.89
CA TYR A 247 -33.44 13.88 7.57
C TYR A 247 -33.82 14.08 6.08
N GLY A 248 -34.86 13.38 5.59
CA GLY A 248 -35.44 13.63 4.28
C GLY A 248 -34.53 13.44 3.07
N ILE A 249 -33.50 12.63 3.19
CA ILE A 249 -32.56 12.34 2.08
C ILE A 249 -33.07 11.10 1.36
N ASP A 250 -33.19 11.17 0.04
CA ASP A 250 -33.37 10.01 -0.81
C ASP A 250 -32.26 8.99 -0.55
N TYR A 251 -32.56 7.72 -0.66
CA TYR A 251 -31.68 6.59 -0.34
C TYR A 251 -30.26 6.73 -0.91
N TYR A 252 -30.13 7.12 -2.16
CA TYR A 252 -28.86 7.57 -2.73
C TYR A 252 -28.86 9.09 -2.82
N GLY A 253 -28.53 9.74 -1.69
CA GLY A 253 -28.42 11.21 -1.64
C GLY A 253 -27.34 11.76 -2.53
N HIS A 254 -26.41 10.90 -2.97
CA HIS A 254 -25.29 11.27 -3.83
C HIS A 254 -25.10 10.26 -4.94
N GLU A 255 -25.25 10.73 -6.16
CA GLU A 255 -24.80 10.05 -7.36
C GLU A 255 -23.68 10.84 -7.99
N ALA A 256 -22.60 10.18 -8.34
CA ALA A 256 -21.51 10.75 -9.09
C ALA A 256 -21.25 9.90 -10.34
N ASN A 257 -21.19 10.56 -11.48
CA ASN A 257 -20.67 10.00 -12.72
C ASN A 257 -19.60 10.95 -13.21
N ARG A 258 -18.32 10.58 -13.02
CA ARG A 258 -17.19 11.44 -13.33
C ARG A 258 -16.19 10.73 -14.21
N THR A 259 -15.58 11.50 -15.08
CA THR A 259 -14.51 11.01 -15.94
C THR A 259 -13.37 12.02 -15.91
N GLU A 260 -12.20 11.54 -15.52
CA GLU A 260 -10.95 12.27 -15.65
C GLU A 260 -10.10 11.67 -16.76
N LYS A 261 -9.40 12.53 -17.49
CA LYS A 261 -8.44 12.13 -18.53
C LYS A 261 -7.16 12.90 -18.31
N ASP A 262 -6.09 12.17 -18.45
CA ASP A 262 -4.77 12.73 -18.30
C ASP A 262 -3.79 12.12 -19.29
N SER A 263 -2.77 12.87 -19.68
CA SER A 263 -1.75 12.40 -20.60
C SER A 263 -0.42 13.09 -20.34
N GLY A 264 0.66 12.40 -20.57
CA GLY A 264 1.97 12.97 -20.31
C GLY A 264 3.11 12.21 -20.96
N ILE A 265 4.30 12.69 -20.67
CA ILE A 265 5.57 12.16 -21.16
C ILE A 265 6.51 11.98 -19.98
N SER A 266 7.07 10.77 -19.80
CA SER A 266 8.06 10.46 -18.77
C SER A 266 9.41 10.20 -19.41
N PRO A 267 10.39 11.13 -19.31
CA PRO A 267 11.74 10.95 -19.81
C PRO A 267 12.62 10.18 -18.84
N LYS A 268 13.65 9.53 -19.40
CA LYS A 268 14.75 8.88 -18.68
C LYS A 268 16.08 9.24 -19.37
N LEU A 269 17.07 9.58 -18.58
CA LEU A 269 18.44 9.81 -19.03
C LEU A 269 19.40 9.20 -18.02
N ALA A 270 20.29 8.31 -18.45
CA ALA A 270 21.32 7.77 -17.59
C ALA A 270 22.66 7.73 -18.31
N ILE A 271 23.72 7.90 -17.56
CA ILE A 271 25.07 7.65 -18.00
C ILE A 271 25.75 6.72 -17.01
N SER A 272 26.38 5.68 -17.50
CA SER A 272 27.12 4.72 -16.69
C SER A 272 28.54 4.56 -17.22
N ARG A 273 29.49 4.37 -16.31
CA ARG A 273 30.88 4.16 -16.63
C ARG A 273 31.50 3.05 -15.79
N THR A 274 32.01 2.04 -16.46
CA THR A 274 32.84 1.01 -15.84
C THR A 274 34.25 1.56 -15.62
N LEU A 275 34.77 1.49 -14.40
CA LEU A 275 36.07 1.95 -13.98
C LEU A 275 37.13 0.85 -14.15
N GLU A 276 38.42 1.18 -14.02
CA GLU A 276 39.54 0.23 -14.16
C GLU A 276 39.49 -0.96 -13.17
N ASN A 277 38.79 -0.81 -12.05
CA ASN A 277 38.61 -1.84 -11.03
C ASN A 277 37.26 -2.58 -11.18
N ASP A 278 36.66 -2.56 -12.35
CA ASP A 278 35.36 -3.14 -12.67
C ASP A 278 34.18 -2.56 -11.87
N ALA A 279 34.38 -1.46 -11.18
CA ALA A 279 33.30 -0.75 -10.50
C ALA A 279 32.46 0.06 -11.49
N LEU A 280 31.17 0.14 -11.26
CA LEU A 280 30.24 0.94 -12.04
C LEU A 280 29.94 2.26 -11.31
N LEU A 281 30.24 3.38 -11.95
CA LEU A 281 29.77 4.71 -11.56
C LEU A 281 28.63 5.10 -12.50
N TYR A 282 27.51 5.58 -11.96
CA TYR A 282 26.37 6.01 -12.78
C TYR A 282 25.69 7.26 -12.25
N PHE A 283 25.06 7.97 -13.17
CA PHE A 283 24.04 8.98 -12.91
C PHE A 283 22.76 8.57 -13.62
N ASN A 284 21.62 8.72 -12.96
CA ASN A 284 20.30 8.47 -13.53
C ASN A 284 19.37 9.63 -13.22
N PHE A 285 18.68 10.13 -14.26
CA PHE A 285 17.50 10.96 -14.16
C PHE A 285 16.32 10.17 -14.69
N SER A 286 15.21 10.14 -13.96
CA SER A 286 13.97 9.54 -14.40
C SER A 286 12.77 10.27 -13.82
N GLN A 287 11.70 10.35 -14.60
CA GLN A 287 10.45 10.94 -14.19
C GLN A 287 9.38 9.85 -14.03
N GLY A 288 8.75 9.83 -12.85
CA GLY A 288 7.54 9.07 -12.54
C GLY A 288 6.32 9.98 -12.51
N TYR A 289 5.13 9.39 -12.57
CA TYR A 289 3.90 10.12 -12.69
C TYR A 289 2.74 9.29 -12.12
N ARG A 290 1.77 9.97 -11.47
CA ARG A 290 0.46 9.42 -11.12
C ARG A 290 -0.63 10.27 -11.75
N PRO A 291 -1.65 9.66 -12.40
CA PRO A 291 -2.70 10.41 -13.08
C PRO A 291 -3.60 11.17 -12.10
N ALA A 292 -4.25 12.20 -12.60
CA ALA A 292 -5.35 12.89 -11.96
C ALA A 292 -6.51 11.93 -11.64
N GLY A 293 -7.33 12.32 -10.67
CA GLY A 293 -8.45 11.48 -10.28
C GLY A 293 -9.60 12.22 -9.63
N THR A 294 -10.57 11.46 -9.15
CA THR A 294 -11.78 11.98 -8.51
C THR A 294 -11.98 11.38 -7.13
N ASN A 295 -12.52 12.18 -6.23
CA ASN A 295 -12.96 11.74 -4.93
C ASN A 295 -14.44 11.37 -4.93
N ARG A 296 -14.80 10.48 -4.02
CA ARG A 296 -16.18 10.32 -3.62
C ARG A 296 -16.64 11.63 -2.96
N THR A 297 -17.77 12.16 -3.37
CA THR A 297 -18.37 13.31 -2.66
C THR A 297 -19.28 12.84 -1.57
N ASN A 298 -19.17 13.49 -0.42
CA ASN A 298 -20.24 13.56 0.55
C ASN A 298 -20.85 14.98 0.44
N LYS A 299 -22.15 15.09 0.22
CA LYS A 299 -22.87 16.36 0.08
C LYS A 299 -22.77 17.24 1.33
N ASN A 300 -22.43 16.65 2.46
CA ASN A 300 -22.25 17.31 3.74
C ASN A 300 -20.81 17.80 3.98
N SER A 301 -19.89 17.55 3.05
CA SER A 301 -18.49 17.95 3.14
C SER A 301 -18.12 18.82 1.94
N ASP A 302 -18.42 20.11 2.02
CA ASP A 302 -17.89 21.12 1.09
C ASP A 302 -16.36 21.25 1.17
N SER A 303 -15.74 20.53 2.11
CA SER A 303 -14.32 20.62 2.42
C SER A 303 -13.43 19.70 1.58
N ALA A 304 -13.95 18.57 1.08
CA ALA A 304 -13.18 17.66 0.24
C ALA A 304 -13.27 18.05 -1.23
N PRO A 305 -12.14 18.19 -1.95
CA PRO A 305 -12.14 18.47 -3.37
C PRO A 305 -12.77 17.33 -4.15
N LEU A 306 -13.54 17.66 -5.22
CA LEU A 306 -14.12 16.64 -6.11
C LEU A 306 -13.07 15.93 -6.95
N TYR A 307 -12.03 16.64 -7.32
CA TYR A 307 -10.96 16.23 -8.21
C TYR A 307 -9.62 16.53 -7.56
N TYR A 308 -8.62 15.78 -7.96
CA TYR A 308 -7.23 16.04 -7.65
C TYR A 308 -6.40 15.90 -8.93
N ASP A 309 -5.40 16.74 -9.07
CA ASP A 309 -4.54 16.78 -10.24
C ASP A 309 -3.52 15.65 -10.23
N SER A 310 -2.90 15.36 -11.39
CA SER A 310 -1.75 14.48 -11.49
C SER A 310 -0.57 15.00 -10.68
N ASP A 311 0.32 14.10 -10.31
CA ASP A 311 1.60 14.45 -9.70
C ASP A 311 2.78 13.84 -10.46
N GLU A 312 3.94 14.48 -10.29
CA GLU A 312 5.18 14.16 -10.98
C GLU A 312 6.34 13.97 -10.00
N LEU A 313 7.09 12.90 -10.14
CA LEU A 313 8.28 12.63 -9.36
C LEU A 313 9.53 12.65 -10.24
N ASN A 314 10.40 13.63 -10.06
CA ASN A 314 11.69 13.73 -10.75
C ASN A 314 12.78 13.16 -9.84
N ASN A 315 13.38 12.04 -10.24
CA ASN A 315 14.46 11.38 -9.51
C ASN A 315 15.81 11.70 -10.14
N TYR A 316 16.74 12.16 -9.33
CA TYR A 316 18.16 12.38 -9.67
C TYR A 316 19.00 11.51 -8.76
N GLU A 317 19.75 10.56 -9.32
CA GLU A 317 20.51 9.58 -8.56
C GLU A 317 21.93 9.46 -9.08
N VAL A 318 22.88 9.41 -8.16
CA VAL A 318 24.29 9.06 -8.43
C VAL A 318 24.63 7.83 -7.60
N GLY A 319 25.18 6.81 -8.23
CA GLY A 319 25.53 5.59 -7.52
C GLY A 319 26.85 5.00 -7.97
N TYR A 320 27.41 4.22 -7.04
CA TYR A 320 28.64 3.46 -7.23
C TYR A 320 28.38 2.00 -6.84
N LYS A 321 28.71 1.07 -7.75
CA LYS A 321 28.58 -0.38 -7.52
C LYS A 321 29.94 -1.03 -7.74
N TYR A 322 30.31 -1.89 -6.80
CA TYR A 322 31.57 -2.61 -6.85
C TYR A 322 31.40 -4.05 -6.43
N SER A 323 32.09 -4.95 -7.14
CA SER A 323 32.23 -6.34 -6.75
C SER A 323 33.70 -6.72 -6.98
N ASN A 324 34.34 -7.29 -5.96
CA ASN A 324 35.71 -7.79 -6.15
C ASN A 324 35.72 -9.05 -7.02
N SER A 325 36.88 -9.37 -7.58
CA SER A 325 37.05 -10.43 -8.57
C SER A 325 36.75 -11.85 -8.06
N ASP A 326 36.89 -12.09 -6.76
CA ASP A 326 36.60 -13.37 -6.11
C ASP A 326 35.16 -13.49 -5.62
N GLY A 327 34.34 -12.40 -5.79
CA GLY A 327 32.93 -12.37 -5.40
C GLY A 327 32.68 -12.31 -3.89
N THR A 328 33.73 -12.16 -3.07
CA THR A 328 33.61 -12.12 -1.61
C THR A 328 33.06 -10.79 -1.08
N GLN A 329 33.10 -9.73 -1.87
CA GLN A 329 32.57 -8.42 -1.51
C GLN A 329 31.75 -7.83 -2.65
N ARG A 330 30.56 -7.36 -2.32
CA ARG A 330 29.71 -6.53 -3.20
C ARG A 330 29.25 -5.33 -2.42
N PHE A 331 29.54 -4.14 -2.92
CA PHE A 331 29.23 -2.87 -2.29
C PHE A 331 28.47 -1.98 -3.27
N ASN A 332 27.32 -1.47 -2.84
CA ASN A 332 26.52 -0.51 -3.59
C ASN A 332 26.23 0.69 -2.69
N ILE A 333 26.46 1.89 -3.18
CA ILE A 333 26.04 3.13 -2.52
C ILE A 333 25.38 4.03 -3.55
N ALA A 334 24.26 4.63 -3.20
CA ALA A 334 23.57 5.62 -4.01
C ALA A 334 23.17 6.82 -3.17
N GLY A 335 23.33 8.01 -3.73
CA GLY A 335 22.77 9.25 -3.21
C GLY A 335 21.74 9.77 -4.21
N TYR A 336 20.58 10.21 -3.71
CA TYR A 336 19.49 10.65 -4.56
C TYR A 336 18.77 11.89 -4.03
N MET A 337 18.12 12.58 -4.96
CA MET A 337 17.17 13.64 -4.70
C MET A 337 15.92 13.40 -5.57
N MET A 338 14.77 13.36 -4.93
CA MET A 338 13.47 13.25 -5.59
C MET A 338 12.72 14.55 -5.36
N ASP A 339 12.40 15.25 -6.44
CA ASP A 339 11.50 16.40 -6.45
C ASP A 339 10.11 15.91 -6.84
N TRP A 340 9.17 15.97 -5.92
CA TRP A 340 7.79 15.55 -6.11
C TRP A 340 6.91 16.78 -6.26
N LYS A 341 6.39 16.98 -7.46
CA LYS A 341 5.54 18.10 -7.82
C LYS A 341 4.08 17.77 -7.61
N ASP A 342 3.34 18.69 -6.99
CA ASP A 342 1.91 18.57 -6.74
C ASP A 342 1.52 17.24 -6.08
N MET A 343 2.31 16.78 -5.09
CA MET A 343 2.18 15.48 -4.46
C MET A 343 0.74 15.15 -4.05
N GLN A 344 0.19 14.09 -4.61
CA GLN A 344 -1.08 13.52 -4.18
C GLN A 344 -0.93 12.77 -2.86
N THR A 345 -1.86 12.97 -1.94
CA THR A 345 -1.95 12.18 -0.71
C THR A 345 -3.40 11.97 -0.30
N ALA A 346 -3.63 10.88 0.43
CA ALA A 346 -4.89 10.66 1.13
C ALA A 346 -4.87 11.45 2.44
N VAL A 347 -5.86 12.32 2.62
CA VAL A 347 -6.07 13.08 3.86
C VAL A 347 -7.27 12.49 4.58
N TYR A 348 -7.07 12.16 5.83
CA TYR A 348 -8.13 11.88 6.77
C TYR A 348 -8.01 12.89 7.90
N ASP A 349 -8.92 13.82 7.92
CA ASP A 349 -9.05 14.78 9.00
C ASP A 349 -10.53 14.90 9.36
N ARG A 350 -10.81 14.51 10.57
CA ARG A 350 -12.15 14.45 11.15
C ARG A 350 -12.80 15.84 11.26
N ASP A 351 -11.97 16.86 11.47
CA ASP A 351 -12.44 18.25 11.59
C ASP A 351 -12.65 18.91 10.21
N LEU A 352 -12.03 18.37 9.16
CA LEU A 352 -12.16 18.83 7.79
C LEU A 352 -13.25 18.07 7.03
N ALA A 353 -13.26 16.74 7.16
CA ALA A 353 -14.21 15.88 6.49
C ALA A 353 -14.37 14.58 7.26
N THR A 354 -15.58 14.05 7.35
CA THR A 354 -15.87 12.77 7.98
C THR A 354 -15.42 11.56 7.15
N ILE A 355 -14.82 11.80 5.98
CA ILE A 355 -14.35 10.78 5.05
C ILE A 355 -12.90 11.04 4.64
N GLN A 356 -12.20 9.97 4.31
CA GLN A 356 -10.89 10.07 3.64
C GLN A 356 -11.07 10.52 2.18
N PHE A 357 -10.23 11.45 1.74
CA PHE A 357 -10.20 11.94 0.37
C PHE A 357 -8.75 12.14 -0.11
N ASN A 358 -8.54 12.13 -1.41
CA ASN A 358 -7.26 12.44 -2.02
C ASN A 358 -7.20 13.92 -2.41
N THR A 359 -6.06 14.53 -2.23
CA THR A 359 -5.80 15.91 -2.67
C THR A 359 -4.33 16.11 -2.98
N ASN A 360 -4.01 17.13 -3.76
CA ASN A 360 -2.64 17.59 -3.93
C ASN A 360 -2.26 18.47 -2.73
N ILE A 361 -1.11 18.19 -2.14
CA ILE A 361 -0.63 18.88 -0.93
C ILE A 361 0.56 19.79 -1.21
N GLY A 362 0.84 20.05 -2.49
CA GLY A 362 1.97 20.83 -2.94
C GLY A 362 3.24 20.02 -3.18
N ASP A 363 4.34 20.71 -3.33
CA ASP A 363 5.64 20.12 -3.64
C ASP A 363 6.28 19.47 -2.41
N ALA A 364 6.93 18.33 -2.63
CA ALA A 364 7.74 17.66 -1.63
C ALA A 364 9.12 17.31 -2.18
N ARG A 365 10.11 17.24 -1.29
CA ARG A 365 11.45 16.79 -1.63
C ARG A 365 11.89 15.66 -0.71
N ILE A 366 12.52 14.65 -1.32
CA ILE A 366 13.14 13.55 -0.60
C ILE A 366 14.60 13.50 -1.02
N THR A 367 15.50 13.68 -0.07
CA THR A 367 16.94 13.47 -0.29
C THR A 367 17.38 12.28 0.53
N GLY A 368 18.28 11.45 -0.02
CA GLY A 368 18.72 10.27 0.70
C GLY A 368 20.03 9.68 0.22
N VAL A 369 20.55 8.81 1.08
CA VAL A 369 21.69 7.94 0.77
C VAL A 369 21.34 6.53 1.21
N GLU A 370 21.61 5.57 0.33
CA GLU A 370 21.40 4.14 0.57
C GLU A 370 22.70 3.37 0.37
N LEU A 371 22.86 2.35 1.20
CA LEU A 371 24.04 1.48 1.22
C LEU A 371 23.57 0.03 1.32
N ASP A 372 24.12 -0.83 0.44
CA ASP A 372 24.07 -2.27 0.55
C ASP A 372 25.48 -2.84 0.46
N TRP A 373 25.84 -3.70 1.40
CA TRP A 373 27.15 -4.34 1.42
C TRP A 373 27.02 -5.82 1.75
N THR A 374 27.46 -6.67 0.84
CA THR A 374 27.58 -8.12 1.03
C THR A 374 29.04 -8.48 1.23
N ILE A 375 29.34 -9.27 2.26
CA ILE A 375 30.68 -9.68 2.65
C ILE A 375 30.67 -11.19 2.89
N ILE A 376 31.59 -11.90 2.25
CA ILE A 376 31.91 -13.29 2.57
C ILE A 376 33.31 -13.29 3.19
N THR A 377 33.41 -13.72 4.43
CA THR A 377 34.69 -13.75 5.15
C THR A 377 35.42 -15.08 4.95
N ASP A 378 36.75 -15.10 5.12
CA ASP A 378 37.56 -16.31 5.05
C ASP A 378 37.09 -17.41 6.03
N ASN A 379 36.49 -17.01 7.14
CA ASN A 379 35.91 -17.94 8.13
C ASN A 379 34.51 -18.41 7.74
N GLY A 380 34.02 -18.08 6.52
CA GLY A 380 32.74 -18.54 5.98
C GLY A 380 31.51 -17.86 6.60
N PHE A 381 31.63 -16.63 7.11
CA PHE A 381 30.47 -15.82 7.40
C PHE A 381 29.99 -15.12 6.13
N PHE A 382 28.70 -15.22 5.85
CA PHE A 382 27.99 -14.44 4.84
C PHE A 382 27.24 -13.33 5.56
N ILE A 383 27.62 -12.08 5.28
CA ILE A 383 27.07 -10.89 5.95
C ILE A 383 26.45 -9.97 4.91
N VAL A 384 25.22 -9.53 5.14
CA VAL A 384 24.55 -8.51 4.34
C VAL A 384 24.22 -7.34 5.26
N LEU A 385 24.67 -6.16 4.90
CA LEU A 385 24.39 -4.89 5.58
C LEU A 385 23.55 -4.01 4.66
N GLY A 386 22.48 -3.45 5.19
CA GLY A 386 21.67 -2.43 4.53
C GLY A 386 21.55 -1.19 5.42
N ALA A 387 21.65 0.00 4.84
CA ALA A 387 21.40 1.26 5.56
C ALA A 387 20.76 2.29 4.62
N SER A 388 19.86 3.09 5.16
CA SER A 388 19.19 4.18 4.46
C SER A 388 19.06 5.38 5.40
N LEU A 389 19.49 6.55 4.91
CA LEU A 389 19.31 7.84 5.54
C LEU A 389 18.56 8.75 4.58
N ILE A 390 17.38 9.23 4.95
CA ILE A 390 16.50 10.04 4.10
C ILE A 390 15.93 11.23 4.85
N ASP A 391 15.75 12.35 4.13
CA ASP A 391 15.08 13.56 4.63
C ASP A 391 13.88 13.88 3.73
N PRO A 392 12.68 13.31 4.00
CA PRO A 392 11.46 13.51 3.24
C PRO A 392 10.64 14.64 3.85
N LYS A 393 10.38 15.72 3.11
CA LYS A 393 9.65 16.88 3.63
C LYS A 393 8.86 17.61 2.56
N LEU A 394 7.83 18.33 2.99
CA LEU A 394 7.15 19.33 2.17
C LEU A 394 8.09 20.51 1.89
N GLU A 395 8.06 21.03 0.66
CA GLU A 395 8.80 22.23 0.26
C GLU A 395 7.96 23.50 0.42
N GLU A 396 6.63 23.38 0.50
CA GLU A 396 5.68 24.49 0.64
C GLU A 396 4.58 24.17 1.66
N ASP A 397 3.79 25.17 2.03
CA ASP A 397 2.68 25.02 2.96
C ASP A 397 1.51 24.29 2.27
N PHE A 398 0.97 23.27 2.88
CA PHE A 398 -0.28 22.64 2.48
C PHE A 398 -1.46 23.47 2.98
N VAL A 399 -2.22 24.06 2.06
CA VAL A 399 -3.39 24.89 2.37
C VAL A 399 -4.64 24.21 1.84
N LEU A 400 -5.62 23.95 2.71
CA LEU A 400 -6.93 23.44 2.31
C LEU A 400 -8.01 24.41 2.78
N ASN A 401 -8.90 24.85 1.87
CA ASN A 401 -9.97 25.81 2.15
C ASN A 401 -9.49 27.11 2.81
N GLY A 402 -8.28 27.58 2.45
CA GLY A 402 -7.69 28.80 3.00
C GLY A 402 -7.06 28.65 4.39
N VAL A 403 -7.00 27.43 4.93
CA VAL A 403 -6.37 27.11 6.21
C VAL A 403 -5.10 26.30 5.97
N VAL A 404 -3.98 26.71 6.62
CA VAL A 404 -2.73 25.96 6.57
C VAL A 404 -2.89 24.69 7.40
N GLN A 405 -2.78 23.55 6.75
CA GLN A 405 -2.90 22.22 7.36
C GLN A 405 -1.54 21.65 7.76
N ALA A 406 -0.50 21.97 7.00
CA ALA A 406 0.89 21.64 7.31
C ALA A 406 1.80 22.72 6.72
N THR A 407 2.91 23.02 7.39
CA THR A 407 3.87 24.02 6.94
C THR A 407 5.00 23.40 6.11
N SER A 408 5.64 24.20 5.27
CA SER A 408 6.92 23.83 4.65
C SER A 408 7.91 23.28 5.68
N GLY A 409 8.64 22.24 5.33
CA GLY A 409 9.55 21.50 6.22
C GLY A 409 8.88 20.36 7.02
N THR A 410 7.55 20.22 6.98
CA THR A 410 6.86 19.09 7.61
C THR A 410 7.32 17.77 6.99
N GLN A 411 7.67 16.80 7.84
CA GLN A 411 8.08 15.46 7.41
C GLN A 411 6.91 14.71 6.75
N LEU A 412 7.18 14.00 5.67
CA LEU A 412 6.19 13.14 5.04
C LEU A 412 5.79 11.99 5.97
N ALA A 413 4.50 11.65 5.94
CA ALA A 413 3.92 10.64 6.81
C ALA A 413 4.49 9.23 6.57
N ASN A 414 4.60 8.44 7.61
CA ASN A 414 5.01 7.02 7.62
C ASN A 414 6.41 6.74 7.06
N VAL A 415 7.25 7.75 6.89
CA VAL A 415 8.62 7.62 6.39
C VAL A 415 9.62 7.74 7.53
N ALA A 416 10.40 6.68 7.80
CA ALA A 416 11.48 6.73 8.78
C ALA A 416 12.74 7.35 8.16
N LYS A 417 13.30 8.38 8.83
CA LYS A 417 14.53 9.05 8.34
C LYS A 417 15.76 8.13 8.35
N GLN A 418 15.72 7.04 9.10
CA GLN A 418 16.83 6.11 9.25
C GLN A 418 16.30 4.68 9.27
N LYS A 419 16.90 3.82 8.44
CA LYS A 419 16.72 2.38 8.49
C LYS A 419 18.08 1.70 8.43
N ALA A 420 18.23 0.57 9.14
CA ALA A 420 19.41 -0.26 9.07
C ALA A 420 19.04 -1.74 9.21
N SER A 421 19.76 -2.61 8.53
CA SER A 421 19.60 -4.05 8.65
C SER A 421 20.94 -4.75 8.60
N ILE A 422 21.02 -5.89 9.29
CA ILE A 422 22.13 -6.82 9.19
C ILE A 422 21.57 -8.24 9.14
N ALA A 423 21.99 -9.00 8.15
CA ALA A 423 21.79 -10.43 8.08
C ALA A 423 23.14 -11.15 8.12
N ILE A 424 23.28 -12.14 8.98
CA ILE A 424 24.49 -12.95 9.11
C ILE A 424 24.08 -14.40 9.00
N ASN A 425 24.68 -15.09 8.04
CA ASN A 425 24.58 -16.53 7.88
C ASN A 425 25.95 -17.17 8.13
N LYS A 426 25.96 -18.36 8.73
CA LYS A 426 27.16 -19.15 8.94
C LYS A 426 26.89 -20.63 8.76
N GLU A 427 27.56 -21.22 7.78
CA GLU A 427 27.59 -22.67 7.61
C GLU A 427 28.68 -23.29 8.48
N PHE A 428 28.40 -24.49 9.04
CA PHE A 428 29.31 -25.28 9.83
C PHE A 428 28.94 -26.77 9.77
N SER A 429 29.82 -27.64 10.25
CA SER A 429 29.51 -29.05 10.38
C SER A 429 29.18 -29.39 11.85
N PHE A 430 28.05 -30.06 12.06
CA PHE A 430 27.65 -30.56 13.36
C PHE A 430 27.28 -32.05 13.28
N ALA A 431 27.90 -32.88 14.10
CA ALA A 431 27.69 -34.34 14.12
C ALA A 431 27.84 -35.00 12.72
N GLY A 432 28.77 -34.50 11.90
CA GLY A 432 29.04 -35.01 10.55
C GLY A 432 27.98 -34.61 9.50
N ARG A 433 27.11 -33.68 9.81
CA ARG A 433 26.06 -33.13 8.92
C ARG A 433 26.29 -31.64 8.70
N ASN A 434 25.78 -31.14 7.59
CA ASN A 434 25.75 -29.71 7.36
C ASN A 434 24.76 -29.05 8.30
N ALA A 435 25.15 -27.92 8.83
CA ALA A 435 24.33 -27.07 9.65
C ALA A 435 24.61 -25.60 9.32
N TYR A 436 23.63 -24.76 9.52
CA TYR A 436 23.81 -23.32 9.43
C TYR A 436 22.95 -22.59 10.44
N TRP A 437 23.32 -21.38 10.74
CA TRP A 437 22.48 -20.47 11.51
C TRP A 437 22.37 -19.13 10.80
N ASP A 438 21.26 -18.47 11.04
CA ASP A 438 20.92 -17.16 10.50
C ASP A 438 20.57 -16.22 11.65
N LEU A 439 21.12 -15.02 11.63
CA LEU A 439 20.75 -13.92 12.48
C LEU A 439 20.32 -12.74 11.61
N ASN A 440 19.12 -12.24 11.82
CA ASN A 440 18.63 -11.04 11.15
C ASN A 440 18.25 -10.00 12.20
N LEU A 441 18.74 -8.79 12.03
CA LEU A 441 18.37 -7.62 12.83
C LEU A 441 17.97 -6.49 11.90
N SER A 442 16.87 -5.82 12.20
CA SER A 442 16.40 -4.65 11.46
C SER A 442 15.98 -3.55 12.43
N ARG A 443 16.40 -2.33 12.14
CA ARG A 443 16.01 -1.13 12.87
C ARG A 443 15.28 -0.17 11.96
N THR A 444 14.13 0.30 12.40
CA THR A 444 13.35 1.39 11.79
C THR A 444 13.36 2.58 12.74
N GLY A 445 13.75 3.75 12.24
CA GLY A 445 13.73 5.01 12.98
C GLY A 445 12.30 5.46 13.29
N LYS A 446 12.18 6.50 14.09
CA LYS A 446 10.90 7.13 14.38
C LYS A 446 10.26 7.73 13.12
N ARG A 447 8.93 7.76 13.09
CA ARG A 447 8.11 8.26 11.99
C ARG A 447 6.98 9.13 12.53
N GLU A 448 6.40 9.94 11.66
CA GLU A 448 5.13 10.63 11.91
C GLU A 448 4.00 9.90 11.18
N SER A 449 2.84 9.75 11.80
CA SER A 449 1.72 8.98 11.24
C SER A 449 0.93 9.72 10.16
N SER A 450 0.93 11.06 10.21
CA SER A 450 0.16 11.93 9.33
C SER A 450 0.92 13.23 9.06
N ILE A 451 0.57 13.91 7.99
CA ILE A 451 1.10 15.25 7.65
C ILE A 451 0.30 16.33 8.40
N THR A 452 -1.01 16.17 8.52
CA THR A 452 -1.92 17.17 9.10
C THR A 452 -2.03 17.06 10.62
N ASN A 453 -2.08 15.85 11.14
CA ASN A 453 -2.17 15.53 12.57
C ASN A 453 -1.09 14.52 12.97
N PRO A 454 0.19 14.92 13.03
CA PRO A 454 1.28 13.98 13.24
C PRO A 454 1.26 13.38 14.66
N VAL A 455 1.27 12.05 14.72
CA VAL A 455 1.57 11.30 15.94
C VAL A 455 2.92 10.62 15.78
N ASN A 456 3.80 10.84 16.74
CA ASN A 456 5.14 10.25 16.70
C ASN A 456 5.08 8.75 16.97
N GLN A 457 5.45 7.96 15.96
CA GLN A 457 5.62 6.52 16.06
C GLN A 457 7.07 6.21 16.45
N PRO A 458 7.32 5.56 17.57
CA PRO A 458 8.68 5.35 18.10
C PRO A 458 9.52 4.46 17.17
N ALA A 459 10.84 4.62 17.27
CA ALA A 459 11.78 3.71 16.61
C ALA A 459 11.74 2.34 17.27
N TYR A 460 11.93 1.28 16.46
CA TYR A 460 11.97 -0.09 16.96
C TYR A 460 13.08 -0.90 16.31
N THR A 461 13.43 -2.02 16.95
CA THR A 461 14.39 -3.00 16.41
C THR A 461 13.78 -4.40 16.52
N LEU A 462 13.71 -5.10 15.40
CA LEU A 462 13.27 -6.50 15.34
C LEU A 462 14.45 -7.40 15.04
N GLY A 463 14.46 -8.57 15.64
CA GLY A 463 15.50 -9.56 15.41
C GLY A 463 14.93 -10.97 15.34
N SER A 464 15.53 -11.80 14.49
CA SER A 464 15.25 -13.23 14.41
C SER A 464 16.55 -14.02 14.36
N PHE A 465 16.50 -15.21 14.94
CA PHE A 465 17.59 -16.18 14.89
C PHE A 465 17.03 -17.54 14.53
N SER A 466 17.72 -18.26 13.65
CA SER A 466 17.43 -19.66 13.38
C SER A 466 18.70 -20.50 13.29
N SER A 467 18.58 -21.80 13.57
CA SER A 467 19.65 -22.77 13.36
C SER A 467 19.08 -24.04 12.76
N THR A 468 19.60 -24.42 11.60
CA THR A 468 19.13 -25.58 10.83
C THR A 468 20.21 -26.66 10.80
N LEU A 469 19.79 -27.91 11.03
CA LEU A 469 20.57 -29.10 10.79
C LEU A 469 19.99 -29.85 9.60
N GLU A 470 20.81 -30.07 8.57
CA GLU A 470 20.43 -30.82 7.37
C GLU A 470 20.62 -32.32 7.57
N GLY A 471 19.56 -33.08 7.33
CA GLY A 471 19.59 -34.53 7.25
C GLY A 471 19.51 -35.03 5.80
N GLU A 472 19.60 -36.34 5.59
CA GLU A 472 19.47 -36.94 4.24
C GLU A 472 18.09 -36.70 3.65
N ASN A 473 17.04 -36.99 4.43
CA ASN A 473 15.64 -36.89 4.01
C ASN A 473 14.84 -35.86 4.83
N TRP A 474 15.47 -35.15 5.75
CA TRP A 474 14.79 -34.15 6.59
C TRP A 474 15.75 -33.03 7.00
N ASP A 475 15.19 -31.84 7.19
CA ASP A 475 15.88 -30.72 7.81
C ASP A 475 15.13 -30.32 9.08
N GLY A 476 15.87 -30.04 10.14
CA GLY A 476 15.32 -29.58 11.42
C GLY A 476 15.82 -28.17 11.72
N THR A 477 14.92 -27.21 11.92
CA THR A 477 15.24 -25.83 12.26
C THR A 477 14.67 -25.46 13.62
N LEU A 478 15.52 -24.96 14.51
CA LEU A 478 15.10 -24.20 15.70
C LEU A 478 15.07 -22.73 15.33
N TYR A 479 14.02 -22.00 15.71
CA TYR A 479 13.92 -20.57 15.42
C TYR A 479 13.38 -19.77 16.58
N ILE A 480 13.77 -18.49 16.62
CA ILE A 480 13.25 -17.46 17.51
C ILE A 480 12.98 -16.24 16.63
N ASP A 481 11.73 -15.88 16.48
CA ASP A 481 11.30 -14.64 15.83
C ASP A 481 11.00 -13.59 16.90
N ASN A 482 11.31 -12.32 16.58
CA ASN A 482 11.19 -11.21 17.52
C ASN A 482 11.90 -11.47 18.86
N ILE A 483 13.23 -11.62 18.81
CA ILE A 483 14.09 -12.00 19.95
C ILE A 483 13.85 -11.12 21.20
N SER A 484 13.68 -9.81 21.01
CA SER A 484 13.47 -8.83 22.07
C SER A 484 12.04 -8.80 22.64
N ASP A 485 11.10 -9.52 22.00
CA ASP A 485 9.67 -9.44 22.29
C ASP A 485 9.11 -8.01 22.15
N GLU A 486 9.62 -7.29 21.13
CA GLU A 486 9.23 -5.91 20.82
C GLU A 486 7.76 -5.82 20.38
N ARG A 487 7.08 -4.77 20.77
CA ARG A 487 5.77 -4.35 20.26
C ARG A 487 5.97 -3.09 19.42
N ALA A 488 6.44 -3.29 18.19
CA ALA A 488 6.66 -2.20 17.26
C ALA A 488 5.33 -1.52 16.92
N VAL A 489 5.24 -0.21 17.06
CA VAL A 489 4.13 0.55 16.51
C VAL A 489 4.35 0.65 15.00
N ILE A 490 3.72 -0.22 14.22
CA ILE A 490 3.84 -0.25 12.75
C ILE A 490 2.99 0.88 12.17
N TRP A 491 1.78 1.04 12.68
CA TRP A 491 0.87 2.10 12.33
C TRP A 491 -0.06 2.39 13.52
N GLU A 492 -0.45 3.66 13.69
CA GLU A 492 -1.40 4.09 14.71
C GLU A 492 -2.65 4.64 14.05
N TYR A 493 -3.80 4.15 14.46
CA TYR A 493 -5.07 4.55 13.89
C TYR A 493 -5.41 5.99 14.29
N GLN A 494 -5.75 6.82 13.32
CA GLN A 494 -6.05 8.24 13.50
C GLN A 494 -7.56 8.54 13.57
N GLY A 495 -8.39 7.52 13.43
CA GLY A 495 -9.84 7.65 13.37
C GLY A 495 -10.52 7.65 14.75
N PHE A 496 -11.59 6.87 14.86
CA PHE A 496 -12.42 6.80 16.08
C PHE A 496 -11.77 6.02 17.24
N ARG A 497 -10.64 5.36 17.00
CA ARG A 497 -9.85 4.58 17.97
C ARG A 497 -8.45 5.15 18.12
N PRO A 498 -8.26 6.33 18.71
CA PRO A 498 -6.94 6.98 18.74
C PRO A 498 -5.86 6.19 19.50
N GLU A 499 -6.25 5.19 20.27
CA GLU A 499 -5.34 4.36 21.08
C GLU A 499 -4.99 3.03 20.42
N THR A 500 -5.54 2.76 19.23
CA THR A 500 -5.33 1.50 18.54
C THR A 500 -4.03 1.54 17.76
N LYS A 501 -3.13 0.61 18.07
CA LYS A 501 -1.81 0.46 17.46
C LYS A 501 -1.73 -0.86 16.75
N PHE A 502 -1.34 -0.84 15.47
CA PHE A 502 -0.97 -2.02 14.73
C PHE A 502 0.45 -2.42 15.11
N THR A 503 0.66 -3.68 15.41
CA THR A 503 1.93 -4.19 15.91
C THR A 503 2.38 -5.44 15.17
N ASN A 504 3.61 -5.85 15.37
CA ASN A 504 4.16 -7.11 14.87
C ASN A 504 3.74 -8.29 15.77
N ARG A 505 4.02 -9.50 15.30
CA ARG A 505 3.86 -10.71 16.14
C ARG A 505 4.73 -10.63 17.39
N PRO A 506 4.24 -11.14 18.53
CA PRO A 506 5.06 -11.37 19.71
C PRO A 506 6.25 -12.29 19.41
N ARG A 507 7.16 -12.43 20.37
CA ARG A 507 8.23 -13.43 20.26
C ARG A 507 7.64 -14.83 20.08
N GLU A 508 8.12 -15.50 19.06
CA GLU A 508 7.78 -16.88 18.75
C GLU A 508 9.04 -17.75 18.81
N ILE A 509 8.96 -18.87 19.50
CA ILE A 509 10.04 -19.88 19.59
C ILE A 509 9.45 -21.18 19.10
N GLY A 510 10.09 -21.81 18.11
CA GLY A 510 9.54 -23.00 17.51
C GLY A 510 10.56 -23.93 16.84
N ILE A 511 10.03 -25.06 16.41
CA ILE A 511 10.76 -26.08 15.64
C ILE A 511 10.04 -26.26 14.31
N ARG A 512 10.79 -26.25 13.22
CA ARG A 512 10.29 -26.57 11.88
C ARG A 512 10.99 -27.83 11.39
N LEU A 513 10.21 -28.80 10.95
CA LEU A 513 10.71 -30.02 10.31
C LEU A 513 10.28 -30.01 8.84
N LYS A 514 11.24 -30.19 7.94
CA LYS A 514 11.02 -30.30 6.50
C LYS A 514 11.45 -31.69 6.06
N TYR A 515 10.55 -32.45 5.46
CA TYR A 515 10.85 -33.74 4.84
C TYR A 515 11.04 -33.54 3.33
N LYS A 516 12.11 -34.19 2.81
CA LYS A 516 12.44 -34.16 1.36
C LYS A 516 11.92 -35.45 0.75
N LEU A 517 10.91 -35.37 -0.13
CA LEU A 517 10.31 -36.49 -0.85
C LEU A 517 11.20 -36.93 -2.02
#